data_e7754ee0f09230a5d8eb64092a5edd3b
#
_entry.id   e7754ee0f09230a5d8eb64092a5edd3b
#
_cell.length_a   1.000
_cell.length_b   1.000
_cell.length_c   1.000
_cell.angle_alpha   90.00
_cell.angle_beta   90.00
_cell.angle_gamma   90.00
#
_symmetry.space_group_name_H-M   'P 1'
#
loop_
_entity.id
_entity.type
_entity.pdbx_description
1 polymer ?
#
loop_
_entity_poly.entity_id
_entity_poly.type
_entity_poly.pdbx_seq_one_letter_code
_entity_poly.pdbx_strand_id
1 'polypeptide(L)'
;LITGIFHLKNSNTDLAQKYFLKAKNKRSRFILNNYVSNSLHNWSNLNNLNLNQATSELNKIDERFQNLKNIQNVFLNCFFNIPNTENLFIKLTSDEKIDFSRYKYFYASYVANSEKINEAKKIVKFAIKLYPRNLLLNQYKLDLDKNKSISAFDCKKEAHVISEILYITANALSSQSIYPLSNFYLNLAKFLNDDFHSYDTLLAENFYKIDNYTKAKKIYNNLSKRGKAFSWYSAKQLAKIFLEEEKKDRALKLVSDTYNSLDIKDIYETFDYAEFLKNNEKFKDSIIFYSKIIDEVEIDNPLYAEATDGRGISYERIGEWDKAEKDLLASLEANPDQAYVINYLAYSWIEQGVKIEKSLKMLEKANK
;
A
#
# COMPACT_ATOMS: atom_id res chain seq x y z
N LEU A 1 15.39 21.47 11.08
CA LEU A 1 15.05 20.11 10.72
C LEU A 1 16.06 19.52 9.71
N ILE A 2 16.23 20.11 8.51
CA ILE A 2 17.12 19.62 7.46
C ILE A 2 18.54 19.40 7.98
N THR A 3 19.11 20.39 8.68
CA THR A 3 20.45 20.30 9.25
C THR A 3 20.59 19.14 10.23
N GLY A 4 19.59 18.91 11.10
CA GLY A 4 19.57 17.78 12.03
C GLY A 4 19.55 16.43 11.29
N ILE A 5 18.72 16.29 10.24
CA ILE A 5 18.65 15.12 9.37
C ILE A 5 20.01 14.84 8.67
N PHE A 6 20.65 15.90 8.16
CA PHE A 6 21.97 15.77 7.52
C PHE A 6 23.03 15.24 8.50
N HIS A 7 23.07 15.77 9.73
CA HIS A 7 24.01 15.30 10.74
C HIS A 7 23.70 13.86 11.18
N LEU A 8 22.43 13.49 11.30
CA LEU A 8 22.02 12.12 11.63
C LEU A 8 22.49 11.11 10.56
N LYS A 9 22.31 11.42 9.28
CA LYS A 9 22.76 10.56 8.16
C LYS A 9 24.27 10.34 8.19
N ASN A 10 25.03 11.35 8.64
CA ASN A 10 26.48 11.30 8.75
C ASN A 10 26.98 10.84 10.15
N SER A 11 26.12 10.17 10.92
CA SER A 11 26.43 9.62 12.25
C SER A 11 26.94 10.67 13.28
N ASN A 12 26.63 11.95 13.05
CA ASN A 12 26.94 13.02 13.99
C ASN A 12 25.72 13.30 14.87
N THR A 13 25.49 12.38 15.81
CA THR A 13 24.30 12.35 16.67
C THR A 13 24.17 13.58 17.57
N ASP A 14 25.29 14.09 18.14
CA ASP A 14 25.26 15.25 19.03
C ASP A 14 24.78 16.52 18.31
N LEU A 15 25.28 16.76 17.10
CA LEU A 15 24.81 17.88 16.29
C LEU A 15 23.37 17.68 15.83
N ALA A 16 23.00 16.47 15.43
CA ALA A 16 21.61 16.16 15.06
C ALA A 16 20.66 16.48 16.21
N GLN A 17 20.98 16.00 17.42
CA GLN A 17 20.22 16.27 18.65
C GLN A 17 20.09 17.75 18.93
N LYS A 18 21.17 18.53 18.85
CA LYS A 18 21.18 19.99 19.04
C LYS A 18 20.20 20.70 18.11
N TYR A 19 20.18 20.30 16.82
CA TYR A 19 19.27 20.91 15.86
C TYR A 19 17.81 20.48 16.04
N PHE A 20 17.56 19.23 16.45
CA PHE A 20 16.21 18.75 16.75
C PHE A 20 15.68 19.38 18.05
N LEU A 21 16.53 19.60 19.06
CA LEU A 21 16.16 20.35 20.26
C LEU A 21 15.75 21.81 19.92
N LYS A 22 16.50 22.48 19.04
CA LYS A 22 16.11 23.82 18.54
C LYS A 22 14.75 23.80 17.84
N ALA A 23 14.47 22.73 17.05
CA ALA A 23 13.19 22.59 16.38
C ALA A 23 12.04 22.36 17.38
N LYS A 24 12.26 21.49 18.39
CA LYS A 24 11.31 21.20 19.48
C LYS A 24 10.97 22.47 20.28
N ASN A 25 11.97 23.29 20.61
CA ASN A 25 11.80 24.50 21.42
C ASN A 25 11.12 25.63 20.64
N LYS A 26 11.08 25.54 19.31
CA LYS A 26 10.33 26.49 18.46
C LYS A 26 8.87 26.09 18.44
N ARG A 27 8.06 26.62 19.39
CA ARG A 27 6.63 26.35 19.46
C ARG A 27 5.98 26.63 18.11
N SER A 28 5.26 25.65 17.58
CA SER A 28 4.46 25.76 16.37
C SER A 28 2.98 25.74 16.73
N ARG A 29 2.17 26.54 16.03
CA ARG A 29 0.70 26.46 16.12
C ARG A 29 0.18 25.17 15.44
N PHE A 30 0.98 24.56 14.56
CA PHE A 30 0.63 23.33 13.87
C PHE A 30 1.05 22.12 14.71
N ILE A 31 0.06 21.35 15.13
CA ILE A 31 0.21 20.18 15.99
C ILE A 31 1.14 19.13 15.37
N LEU A 32 1.04 18.95 14.05
CA LEU A 32 1.88 18.00 13.32
C LEU A 32 3.38 18.36 13.42
N ASN A 33 3.71 19.66 13.38
CA ASN A 33 5.09 20.10 13.56
C ASN A 33 5.61 19.79 14.97
N ASN A 34 4.76 19.91 15.98
CA ASN A 34 5.11 19.56 17.36
C ASN A 34 5.31 18.04 17.50
N TYR A 35 4.44 17.24 16.87
CA TYR A 35 4.62 15.78 16.81
C TYR A 35 5.99 15.41 16.20
N VAL A 36 6.28 15.90 15.00
CA VAL A 36 7.54 15.62 14.31
C VAL A 36 8.75 16.05 15.16
N SER A 37 8.78 17.31 15.61
CA SER A 37 9.95 17.85 16.34
C SER A 37 10.19 17.14 17.67
N ASN A 38 9.14 16.78 18.42
CA ASN A 38 9.26 16.01 19.66
C ASN A 38 9.75 14.58 19.39
N SER A 39 9.19 13.91 18.38
CA SER A 39 9.59 12.56 18.02
C SER A 39 11.05 12.51 17.56
N LEU A 40 11.47 13.40 16.66
CA LEU A 40 12.84 13.43 16.17
C LEU A 40 13.85 13.74 17.28
N HIS A 41 13.51 14.66 18.20
CA HIS A 41 14.36 14.96 19.34
C HIS A 41 14.49 13.74 20.28
N ASN A 42 13.38 13.05 20.59
CA ASN A 42 13.42 11.86 21.43
C ASN A 42 14.30 10.77 20.80
N TRP A 43 14.06 10.43 19.53
CA TRP A 43 14.81 9.39 18.83
C TRP A 43 16.29 9.71 18.64
N SER A 44 16.64 10.96 18.38
CA SER A 44 18.06 11.36 18.26
C SER A 44 18.82 11.39 19.59
N ASN A 45 18.12 11.26 20.72
CA ASN A 45 18.69 11.32 22.06
C ASN A 45 18.76 9.94 22.77
N LEU A 46 18.38 8.85 22.09
CA LEU A 46 18.25 7.54 22.75
C LEU A 46 19.54 7.01 23.37
N ASN A 47 20.69 7.34 22.82
CA ASN A 47 22.00 6.96 23.38
C ASN A 47 22.24 7.56 24.77
N ASN A 48 21.52 8.64 25.13
CA ASN A 48 21.63 9.31 26.43
C ASN A 48 20.45 8.98 27.37
N LEU A 49 19.54 8.11 26.96
CA LEU A 49 18.33 7.77 27.69
C LEU A 49 18.23 6.27 27.93
N ASN A 50 17.58 5.88 29.02
CA ASN A 50 17.06 4.53 29.17
C ASN A 50 15.64 4.43 28.66
N LEU A 51 15.07 3.21 28.58
CA LEU A 51 13.72 2.97 28.08
C LEU A 51 12.65 3.81 28.82
N ASN A 52 12.72 3.87 30.15
CA ASN A 52 11.72 4.60 30.95
C ASN A 52 11.75 6.11 30.64
N GLN A 53 12.93 6.68 30.48
CA GLN A 53 13.12 8.08 30.11
C GLN A 53 12.63 8.35 28.68
N ALA A 54 12.99 7.49 27.71
CA ALA A 54 12.54 7.60 26.33
C ALA A 54 11.02 7.46 26.21
N THR A 55 10.41 6.54 26.96
CA THR A 55 8.95 6.37 27.04
C THR A 55 8.27 7.59 27.68
N SER A 56 8.88 8.16 28.73
CA SER A 56 8.38 9.40 29.35
C SER A 56 8.38 10.57 28.35
N GLU A 57 9.44 10.73 27.56
CA GLU A 57 9.47 11.74 26.49
C GLU A 57 8.41 11.46 25.38
N LEU A 58 8.22 10.21 25.00
CA LEU A 58 7.19 9.80 24.04
C LEU A 58 5.79 10.16 24.55
N ASN A 59 5.52 9.97 25.84
CA ASN A 59 4.22 10.26 26.45
C ASN A 59 3.87 11.75 26.50
N LYS A 60 4.87 12.65 26.34
CA LYS A 60 4.64 14.10 26.20
C LYS A 60 4.05 14.51 24.85
N ILE A 61 4.06 13.59 23.86
CA ILE A 61 3.40 13.79 22.58
C ILE A 61 1.88 13.83 22.81
N ASP A 62 1.20 14.74 22.13
CA ASP A 62 -0.25 14.96 22.22
C ASP A 62 -1.05 13.67 22.04
N GLU A 63 -2.10 13.46 22.85
CA GLU A 63 -2.92 12.24 22.86
C GLU A 63 -3.66 11.99 21.54
N ARG A 64 -3.89 13.02 20.74
CA ARG A 64 -4.43 12.86 19.37
C ARG A 64 -3.57 11.98 18.47
N PHE A 65 -2.30 11.77 18.81
CA PHE A 65 -1.38 10.89 18.13
C PHE A 65 -1.18 9.54 18.83
N GLN A 66 -2.19 9.06 19.59
CA GLN A 66 -2.04 7.83 20.41
C GLN A 66 -1.59 6.61 19.60
N ASN A 67 -2.17 6.39 18.40
CA ASN A 67 -1.74 5.28 17.54
C ASN A 67 -0.28 5.39 17.12
N LEU A 68 0.18 6.61 16.84
CA LEU A 68 1.58 6.88 16.47
C LEU A 68 2.51 6.72 17.68
N LYS A 69 2.05 7.05 18.89
CA LYS A 69 2.78 6.75 20.14
C LYS A 69 2.92 5.25 20.35
N ASN A 70 1.86 4.49 20.12
CA ASN A 70 1.89 3.02 20.25
C ASN A 70 2.91 2.39 19.29
N ILE A 71 2.97 2.86 18.05
CA ILE A 71 3.96 2.44 17.06
C ILE A 71 5.38 2.75 17.55
N GLN A 72 5.63 4.00 17.97
CA GLN A 72 6.96 4.40 18.47
C GLN A 72 7.34 3.62 19.74
N ASN A 73 6.38 3.31 20.61
CA ASN A 73 6.64 2.49 21.80
C ASN A 73 7.13 1.08 21.45
N VAL A 74 6.54 0.44 20.42
CA VAL A 74 7.03 -0.86 19.92
C VAL A 74 8.46 -0.74 19.42
N PHE A 75 8.77 0.30 18.65
CA PHE A 75 10.13 0.54 18.15
C PHE A 75 11.13 0.87 19.26
N LEU A 76 10.73 1.60 20.33
CA LEU A 76 11.59 1.83 21.50
C LEU A 76 11.95 0.51 22.21
N ASN A 77 10.95 -0.37 22.42
CA ASN A 77 11.20 -1.69 23.00
C ASN A 77 12.14 -2.53 22.13
N CYS A 78 12.00 -2.46 20.81
CA CYS A 78 12.93 -3.08 19.87
C CYS A 78 14.36 -2.48 20.00
N PHE A 79 14.48 -1.17 20.00
CA PHE A 79 15.77 -0.47 20.09
C PHE A 79 16.54 -0.87 21.36
N PHE A 80 15.85 -0.91 22.50
CA PHE A 80 16.42 -1.31 23.78
C PHE A 80 16.49 -2.83 24.02
N ASN A 81 16.22 -3.66 23.01
CA ASN A 81 16.25 -5.13 23.06
C ASN A 81 15.38 -5.73 24.18
N ILE A 82 14.20 -5.20 24.40
CA ILE A 82 13.28 -5.69 25.44
C ILE A 82 12.66 -7.02 25.00
N PRO A 83 12.70 -8.08 25.84
CA PRO A 83 12.19 -9.41 25.48
C PRO A 83 10.72 -9.45 25.06
N ASN A 84 9.89 -8.54 25.56
CA ASN A 84 8.45 -8.46 25.27
C ASN A 84 8.12 -7.75 23.94
N THR A 85 9.12 -7.34 23.15
CA THR A 85 8.93 -6.59 21.90
C THR A 85 8.04 -7.33 20.90
N GLU A 86 8.19 -8.65 20.78
CA GLU A 86 7.40 -9.46 19.86
C GLU A 86 5.91 -9.41 20.21
N ASN A 87 5.53 -9.53 21.48
CA ASN A 87 4.16 -9.41 21.95
C ASN A 87 3.56 -8.01 21.68
N LEU A 88 4.39 -6.97 21.75
CA LEU A 88 3.95 -5.60 21.41
C LEU A 88 3.65 -5.44 19.91
N PHE A 89 4.47 -6.07 19.03
CA PHE A 89 4.15 -6.12 17.60
C PHE A 89 2.86 -6.88 17.32
N ILE A 90 2.65 -8.03 17.95
CA ILE A 90 1.42 -8.81 17.82
C ILE A 90 0.21 -7.95 18.23
N LYS A 91 0.28 -7.32 19.43
CA LYS A 91 -0.79 -6.46 19.92
C LYS A 91 -1.07 -5.29 18.99
N LEU A 92 -0.02 -4.61 18.48
CA LEU A 92 -0.16 -3.49 17.55
C LEU A 92 -0.87 -3.92 16.25
N THR A 93 -0.58 -5.12 15.75
CA THR A 93 -1.05 -5.57 14.44
C THR A 93 -2.30 -6.47 14.50
N SER A 94 -2.88 -6.70 15.71
CA SER A 94 -4.10 -7.51 15.90
C SER A 94 -5.40 -6.71 15.81
N ASP A 95 -5.35 -5.37 15.82
CA ASP A 95 -6.55 -4.54 15.69
C ASP A 95 -7.00 -4.53 14.22
N GLU A 96 -8.09 -5.26 13.92
CA GLU A 96 -8.65 -5.36 12.57
C GLU A 96 -9.39 -4.10 12.13
N LYS A 97 -9.67 -3.16 13.04
CA LYS A 97 -10.34 -1.89 12.72
C LYS A 97 -9.39 -0.87 12.09
N ILE A 98 -8.09 -1.08 12.23
CA ILE A 98 -7.05 -0.18 11.72
C ILE A 98 -6.17 -0.95 10.75
N ASP A 99 -5.94 -0.40 9.55
CA ASP A 99 -4.99 -1.00 8.60
C ASP A 99 -3.55 -0.82 9.09
N PHE A 100 -3.05 -1.82 9.78
CA PHE A 100 -1.66 -1.94 10.20
C PHE A 100 -0.84 -2.86 9.28
N SER A 101 -1.25 -3.07 8.02
CA SER A 101 -0.56 -3.94 7.07
C SER A 101 0.93 -3.61 6.92
N ARG A 102 1.28 -2.32 6.94
CA ARG A 102 2.67 -1.85 6.96
C ARG A 102 3.44 -2.34 8.19
N TYR A 103 2.80 -2.38 9.36
CA TYR A 103 3.45 -2.81 10.61
C TYR A 103 3.55 -4.33 10.73
N LYS A 104 2.76 -5.10 9.97
CA LYS A 104 3.00 -6.54 9.78
C LYS A 104 4.30 -6.80 9.04
N TYR A 105 4.69 -5.95 8.08
CA TYR A 105 6.02 -6.00 7.46
C TYR A 105 7.12 -5.72 8.49
N PHE A 106 6.99 -4.67 9.33
CA PHE A 106 8.01 -4.37 10.34
C PHE A 106 8.11 -5.46 11.40
N TYR A 107 7.00 -6.08 11.79
CA TYR A 107 7.02 -7.24 12.66
C TYR A 107 7.77 -8.42 12.03
N ALA A 108 7.44 -8.76 10.80
CA ALA A 108 8.14 -9.83 10.09
C ALA A 108 9.64 -9.53 9.91
N SER A 109 10.00 -8.26 9.63
CA SER A 109 11.39 -7.81 9.57
C SER A 109 12.13 -7.97 10.89
N TYR A 110 11.49 -7.60 12.01
CA TYR A 110 12.03 -7.78 13.35
C TYR A 110 12.33 -9.26 13.64
N VAL A 111 11.37 -10.15 13.33
CA VAL A 111 11.52 -11.59 13.53
C VAL A 111 12.61 -12.17 12.63
N ALA A 112 12.69 -11.74 11.36
CA ALA A 112 13.73 -12.18 10.43
C ALA A 112 15.14 -11.71 10.87
N ASN A 113 15.27 -10.48 11.36
CA ASN A 113 16.52 -9.95 11.90
C ASN A 113 16.97 -10.66 13.19
N SER A 114 16.08 -11.41 13.84
CA SER A 114 16.37 -12.29 14.98
C SER A 114 16.67 -13.73 14.55
N GLU A 115 17.06 -13.93 13.27
CA GLU A 115 17.42 -15.23 12.66
C GLU A 115 16.25 -16.23 12.56
N LYS A 116 15.01 -15.80 12.83
CA LYS A 116 13.80 -16.62 12.79
C LYS A 116 13.10 -16.52 11.40
N ILE A 117 13.83 -16.81 10.33
CA ILE A 117 13.34 -16.62 8.93
C ILE A 117 12.04 -17.39 8.65
N ASN A 118 11.92 -18.63 9.14
CA ASN A 118 10.72 -19.43 8.91
C ASN A 118 9.48 -18.86 9.60
N GLU A 119 9.63 -18.24 10.76
CA GLU A 119 8.56 -17.54 11.46
C GLU A 119 8.16 -16.27 10.70
N ALA A 120 9.14 -15.49 10.23
CA ALA A 120 8.90 -14.33 9.40
C ALA A 120 8.11 -14.69 8.12
N LYS A 121 8.46 -15.79 7.45
CA LYS A 121 7.70 -16.31 6.27
C LYS A 121 6.24 -16.62 6.62
N LYS A 122 5.97 -17.21 7.80
CA LYS A 122 4.60 -17.49 8.26
C LYS A 122 3.82 -16.20 8.51
N ILE A 123 4.44 -15.21 9.17
CA ILE A 123 3.83 -13.89 9.43
C ILE A 123 3.45 -13.21 8.12
N VAL A 124 4.38 -13.15 7.15
CA VAL A 124 4.14 -12.52 5.85
C VAL A 124 3.06 -13.27 5.08
N LYS A 125 3.08 -14.60 5.05
CA LYS A 125 2.06 -15.43 4.39
C LYS A 125 0.66 -15.16 4.97
N PHE A 126 0.54 -15.07 6.29
CA PHE A 126 -0.72 -14.74 6.95
C PHE A 126 -1.16 -13.30 6.63
N ALA A 127 -0.24 -12.34 6.69
CA ALA A 127 -0.52 -10.95 6.38
C ALA A 127 -1.01 -10.75 4.93
N ILE A 128 -0.44 -11.47 3.96
CA ILE A 128 -0.88 -11.41 2.55
C ILE A 128 -2.30 -11.98 2.38
N LYS A 129 -2.73 -12.98 3.17
CA LYS A 129 -4.11 -13.45 3.11
C LYS A 129 -5.12 -12.34 3.50
N LEU A 130 -4.75 -11.48 4.46
CA LEU A 130 -5.57 -10.35 4.87
C LEU A 130 -5.43 -9.13 3.94
N TYR A 131 -4.24 -8.94 3.38
CA TYR A 131 -3.88 -7.78 2.55
C TYR A 131 -3.21 -8.24 1.24
N PRO A 132 -3.93 -8.95 0.36
CA PRO A 132 -3.33 -9.62 -0.80
C PRO A 132 -2.70 -8.67 -1.82
N ARG A 133 -3.15 -7.41 -1.86
CA ARG A 133 -2.62 -6.37 -2.75
C ARG A 133 -1.57 -5.46 -2.10
N ASN A 134 -1.11 -5.77 -0.87
CA ASN A 134 -0.10 -4.95 -0.22
C ASN A 134 1.27 -5.15 -0.89
N LEU A 135 1.73 -4.12 -1.58
CA LEU A 135 2.97 -4.12 -2.36
C LEU A 135 4.20 -4.49 -1.53
N LEU A 136 4.31 -3.93 -0.31
CA LEU A 136 5.46 -4.14 0.56
C LEU A 136 5.53 -5.60 1.04
N LEU A 137 4.40 -6.17 1.47
CA LEU A 137 4.32 -7.57 1.92
C LEU A 137 4.58 -8.54 0.77
N ASN A 138 4.02 -8.30 -0.42
CA ASN A 138 4.23 -9.14 -1.59
C ASN A 138 5.69 -9.15 -2.03
N GLN A 139 6.35 -7.98 -2.08
CA GLN A 139 7.78 -7.95 -2.40
C GLN A 139 8.60 -8.65 -1.32
N TYR A 140 8.30 -8.42 -0.04
CA TYR A 140 9.06 -9.03 1.06
C TYR A 140 8.93 -10.56 1.09
N LYS A 141 7.75 -11.10 0.76
CA LYS A 141 7.58 -12.55 0.57
C LYS A 141 8.57 -13.10 -0.46
N LEU A 142 8.64 -12.45 -1.62
CA LEU A 142 9.55 -12.87 -2.70
C LEU A 142 11.03 -12.77 -2.28
N ASP A 143 11.39 -11.77 -1.49
CA ASP A 143 12.75 -11.59 -0.99
C ASP A 143 13.10 -12.67 0.05
N LEU A 144 12.19 -12.99 0.97
CA LEU A 144 12.36 -14.07 1.95
C LEU A 144 12.42 -15.44 1.28
N ASP A 145 11.64 -15.70 0.22
CA ASP A 145 11.66 -16.97 -0.51
C ASP A 145 12.99 -17.18 -1.25
N LYS A 146 13.65 -16.10 -1.67
CA LYS A 146 14.99 -16.12 -2.27
C LYS A 146 16.11 -16.06 -1.23
N ASN A 147 15.80 -16.23 0.06
CA ASN A 147 16.74 -16.09 1.18
C ASN A 147 17.53 -14.78 1.19
N LYS A 148 16.95 -13.72 0.65
CA LYS A 148 17.49 -12.37 0.80
C LYS A 148 17.15 -11.87 2.19
N SER A 149 18.12 -11.90 3.09
CA SER A 149 17.96 -11.48 4.49
C SER A 149 17.91 -9.96 4.69
N ILE A 150 17.84 -9.18 3.63
CA ILE A 150 17.94 -7.73 3.73
C ILE A 150 16.58 -7.16 4.12
N SER A 151 16.43 -6.87 5.40
CA SER A 151 15.38 -6.00 5.87
C SER A 151 15.74 -4.55 5.54
N ALA A 152 14.94 -3.89 4.71
CA ALA A 152 15.12 -2.47 4.43
C ALA A 152 14.75 -1.57 5.63
N PHE A 153 14.27 -2.16 6.73
CA PHE A 153 13.94 -1.47 7.98
C PHE A 153 14.49 -2.25 9.17
N ASP A 154 15.14 -1.52 10.08
CA ASP A 154 15.65 -2.04 11.33
C ASP A 154 15.33 -1.03 12.45
N CYS A 155 14.50 -1.43 13.41
CA CYS A 155 14.10 -0.62 14.56
C CYS A 155 15.25 -0.31 15.52
N LYS A 156 16.41 -0.98 15.39
CA LYS A 156 17.63 -0.67 16.13
C LYS A 156 18.44 0.48 15.52
N LYS A 157 18.02 0.97 14.36
CA LYS A 157 18.64 2.12 13.69
C LYS A 157 17.75 3.35 13.84
N GLU A 158 18.19 4.33 14.59
CA GLU A 158 17.46 5.60 14.81
C GLU A 158 17.03 6.25 13.49
N ALA A 159 17.93 6.27 12.51
CA ALA A 159 17.65 6.84 11.18
C ALA A 159 16.47 6.15 10.47
N HIS A 160 16.31 4.82 10.62
CA HIS A 160 15.20 4.09 10.00
C HIS A 160 13.87 4.43 10.68
N VAL A 161 13.86 4.55 12.01
CA VAL A 161 12.62 4.93 12.73
C VAL A 161 12.26 6.40 12.47
N ILE A 162 13.24 7.28 12.46
CA ILE A 162 13.01 8.69 12.08
C ILE A 162 12.48 8.78 10.64
N SER A 163 13.00 7.98 9.72
CA SER A 163 12.46 7.89 8.35
C SER A 163 10.99 7.49 8.34
N GLU A 164 10.60 6.54 9.18
CA GLU A 164 9.20 6.11 9.28
C GLU A 164 8.30 7.21 9.87
N ILE A 165 8.76 7.94 10.89
CA ILE A 165 8.04 9.10 11.44
C ILE A 165 7.80 10.17 10.36
N LEU A 166 8.82 10.45 9.54
CA LEU A 166 8.72 11.39 8.42
C LEU A 166 7.77 10.87 7.34
N TYR A 167 7.79 9.56 7.04
CA TYR A 167 6.87 8.94 6.10
C TYR A 167 5.42 9.01 6.57
N ILE A 168 5.12 8.68 7.83
CA ILE A 168 3.77 8.77 8.39
C ILE A 168 3.25 10.22 8.28
N THR A 169 4.11 11.18 8.59
CA THR A 169 3.80 12.62 8.44
C THR A 169 3.48 12.96 6.99
N ALA A 170 4.31 12.48 6.06
CA ALA A 170 4.11 12.69 4.63
C ALA A 170 2.81 12.05 4.12
N ASN A 171 2.51 10.83 4.58
CA ASN A 171 1.29 10.13 4.20
C ASN A 171 0.02 10.86 4.67
N ALA A 172 0.03 11.37 5.91
CA ALA A 172 -1.06 12.18 6.44
C ALA A 172 -1.26 13.50 5.66
N LEU A 173 -0.18 14.12 5.19
CA LEU A 173 -0.23 15.31 4.34
C LEU A 173 -0.72 14.99 2.92
N SER A 174 -0.28 13.86 2.37
CA SER A 174 -0.72 13.39 1.06
C SER A 174 -2.23 13.10 1.03
N SER A 175 -2.76 12.47 2.08
CA SER A 175 -4.20 12.19 2.19
C SER A 175 -5.05 13.46 2.27
N GLN A 176 -4.46 14.59 2.69
CA GLN A 176 -5.07 15.93 2.69
C GLN A 176 -4.72 16.74 1.43
N SER A 177 -4.14 16.11 0.40
CA SER A 177 -3.71 16.77 -0.85
C SER A 177 -2.64 17.86 -0.68
N ILE A 178 -1.90 17.87 0.45
CA ILE A 178 -0.80 18.80 0.70
C ILE A 178 0.52 18.21 0.13
N TYR A 179 0.51 17.91 -1.16
CA TYR A 179 1.58 17.18 -1.84
C TYR A 179 2.98 17.80 -1.76
N PRO A 180 3.17 19.15 -1.90
CA PRO A 180 4.51 19.72 -1.80
C PRO A 180 5.18 19.49 -0.45
N LEU A 181 4.44 19.61 0.65
CA LEU A 181 4.96 19.37 2.00
C LEU A 181 5.14 17.87 2.27
N SER A 182 4.23 17.01 1.77
CA SER A 182 4.39 15.57 1.78
C SER A 182 5.69 15.16 1.08
N ASN A 183 5.94 15.66 -0.13
CA ASN A 183 7.15 15.38 -0.90
C ASN A 183 8.42 15.86 -0.18
N PHE A 184 8.36 16.97 0.55
CA PHE A 184 9.47 17.42 1.38
C PHE A 184 9.83 16.38 2.46
N TYR A 185 8.85 15.88 3.22
CA TYR A 185 9.08 14.86 4.25
C TYR A 185 9.51 13.51 3.65
N LEU A 186 8.94 13.10 2.51
CA LEU A 186 9.34 11.88 1.81
C LEU A 186 10.80 11.92 1.35
N ASN A 187 11.26 13.05 0.83
CA ASN A 187 12.67 13.19 0.44
C ASN A 187 13.60 13.12 1.65
N LEU A 188 13.21 13.64 2.81
CA LEU A 188 13.98 13.50 4.04
C LEU A 188 13.99 12.05 4.56
N ALA A 189 12.84 11.35 4.51
CA ALA A 189 12.75 9.95 4.86
C ALA A 189 13.65 9.08 3.97
N LYS A 190 13.57 9.28 2.67
CA LYS A 190 14.40 8.59 1.69
C LYS A 190 15.90 8.91 1.87
N PHE A 191 16.26 10.14 2.18
CA PHE A 191 17.66 10.51 2.45
C PHE A 191 18.24 9.75 3.64
N LEU A 192 17.45 9.50 4.69
CA LEU A 192 17.88 8.72 5.86
C LEU A 192 17.92 7.21 5.59
N ASN A 193 16.96 6.67 4.87
CA ASN A 193 16.85 5.25 4.55
C ASN A 193 16.48 5.07 3.07
N ASP A 194 17.48 5.06 2.18
CA ASP A 194 17.34 4.99 0.74
C ASP A 194 17.04 3.58 0.21
N ASP A 195 17.24 2.54 1.01
CA ASP A 195 16.90 1.17 0.68
C ASP A 195 15.40 0.85 0.85
N PHE A 196 14.64 1.71 1.55
CA PHE A 196 13.22 1.47 1.80
C PHE A 196 12.32 2.11 0.73
N HIS A 197 12.17 1.41 -0.38
CA HIS A 197 11.49 1.89 -1.61
C HIS A 197 10.01 2.26 -1.46
N SER A 198 9.38 1.91 -0.33
CA SER A 198 8.02 2.35 -0.01
C SER A 198 7.86 3.88 0.03
N TYR A 199 8.96 4.63 0.28
CA TYR A 199 8.92 6.10 0.21
C TYR A 199 8.79 6.60 -1.23
N ASP A 200 9.39 5.87 -2.17
CA ASP A 200 9.33 6.19 -3.60
C ASP A 200 7.92 5.98 -4.17
N THR A 201 7.15 5.01 -3.68
CA THR A 201 5.78 4.78 -4.16
C THR A 201 4.90 6.00 -3.90
N LEU A 202 4.84 6.47 -2.66
CA LEU A 202 4.04 7.64 -2.29
C LEU A 202 4.56 8.93 -2.95
N LEU A 203 5.87 9.07 -3.11
CA LEU A 203 6.47 10.22 -3.80
C LEU A 203 6.05 10.27 -5.27
N ALA A 204 6.05 9.12 -5.96
CA ALA A 204 5.61 9.02 -7.34
C ALA A 204 4.11 9.29 -7.49
N GLU A 205 3.29 8.75 -6.57
CA GLU A 205 1.85 9.00 -6.52
C GLU A 205 1.54 10.49 -6.32
N ASN A 206 2.25 11.15 -5.40
CA ASN A 206 2.10 12.60 -5.20
C ASN A 206 2.44 13.40 -6.45
N PHE A 207 3.51 13.02 -7.19
CA PHE A 207 3.84 13.69 -8.45
C PHE A 207 2.79 13.42 -9.52
N TYR A 208 2.21 12.23 -9.58
CA TYR A 208 1.10 11.92 -10.47
C TYR A 208 -0.14 12.80 -10.16
N LYS A 209 -0.48 12.96 -8.87
CA LYS A 209 -1.65 13.74 -8.43
C LYS A 209 -1.56 15.25 -8.73
N ILE A 210 -0.37 15.77 -8.98
CA ILE A 210 -0.12 17.17 -9.40
C ILE A 210 0.32 17.25 -10.86
N ASP A 211 0.00 16.26 -11.67
CA ASP A 211 0.28 16.16 -13.10
C ASP A 211 1.77 16.29 -13.47
N ASN A 212 2.67 16.10 -12.50
CA ASN A 212 4.10 16.08 -12.78
C ASN A 212 4.53 14.68 -13.26
N TYR A 213 3.97 14.28 -14.42
CA TYR A 213 4.19 12.96 -15.01
C TYR A 213 5.65 12.68 -15.30
N THR A 214 6.46 13.69 -15.60
CA THR A 214 7.89 13.51 -15.85
C THR A 214 8.60 12.96 -14.61
N LYS A 215 8.37 13.53 -13.43
CA LYS A 215 8.97 13.06 -12.19
C LYS A 215 8.38 11.71 -11.75
N ALA A 216 7.06 11.54 -11.85
CA ALA A 216 6.38 10.29 -11.54
C ALA A 216 6.95 9.14 -12.38
N LYS A 217 7.05 9.29 -13.72
CA LYS A 217 7.62 8.29 -14.63
C LYS A 217 9.07 7.94 -14.28
N LYS A 218 9.89 8.93 -13.92
CA LYS A 218 11.29 8.68 -13.52
C LYS A 218 11.36 7.78 -12.29
N ILE A 219 10.50 8.02 -11.30
CA ILE A 219 10.48 7.23 -10.05
C ILE A 219 9.94 5.83 -10.33
N TYR A 220 8.81 5.67 -11.04
CA TYR A 220 8.25 4.37 -11.39
C TYR A 220 9.21 3.52 -12.23
N ASN A 221 9.94 4.10 -13.19
CA ASN A 221 10.97 3.40 -13.94
C ASN A 221 12.15 2.93 -13.08
N ASN A 222 12.46 3.62 -11.99
CA ASN A 222 13.46 3.15 -11.02
C ASN A 222 12.90 2.05 -10.13
N LEU A 223 11.66 2.19 -9.65
CA LEU A 223 10.96 1.19 -8.83
C LEU A 223 10.80 -0.14 -9.57
N SER A 224 10.51 -0.11 -10.87
CA SER A 224 10.31 -1.33 -11.67
C SER A 224 11.51 -2.28 -11.65
N LYS A 225 12.70 -1.80 -11.31
CA LYS A 225 13.95 -2.56 -11.22
C LYS A 225 14.21 -3.15 -9.82
N ARG A 226 13.32 -2.89 -8.84
CA ARG A 226 13.54 -3.24 -7.44
C ARG A 226 12.93 -4.57 -6.99
N GLY A 227 12.26 -5.26 -7.91
CA GLY A 227 11.68 -6.58 -7.69
C GLY A 227 10.38 -6.78 -8.45
N LYS A 228 9.88 -8.03 -8.44
CA LYS A 228 8.70 -8.43 -9.23
C LYS A 228 7.45 -7.62 -8.87
N ALA A 229 7.13 -7.50 -7.56
CA ALA A 229 5.96 -6.78 -7.12
C ALA A 229 6.05 -5.28 -7.46
N PHE A 230 7.23 -4.67 -7.30
CA PHE A 230 7.47 -3.29 -7.74
C PHE A 230 7.42 -3.12 -9.25
N SER A 231 7.88 -4.11 -10.02
CA SER A 231 7.79 -4.07 -11.50
C SER A 231 6.34 -4.04 -11.96
N TRP A 232 5.51 -4.96 -11.45
CA TRP A 232 4.08 -5.01 -11.78
C TRP A 232 3.33 -3.74 -11.36
N TYR A 233 3.55 -3.29 -10.12
CA TYR A 233 2.98 -2.04 -9.63
C TYR A 233 3.36 -0.86 -10.54
N SER A 234 4.65 -0.72 -10.85
CA SER A 234 5.16 0.39 -11.68
C SER A 234 4.60 0.37 -13.10
N ALA A 235 4.45 -0.82 -13.70
CA ALA A 235 3.86 -0.95 -15.03
C ALA A 235 2.42 -0.44 -15.06
N LYS A 236 1.61 -0.78 -14.06
CA LYS A 236 0.23 -0.28 -13.94
C LYS A 236 0.18 1.24 -13.76
N GLN A 237 1.05 1.82 -12.93
CA GLN A 237 1.07 3.27 -12.72
C GLN A 237 1.60 4.04 -13.95
N LEU A 238 2.61 3.51 -14.63
CA LEU A 238 3.11 4.08 -15.89
C LEU A 238 2.06 4.01 -17.00
N ALA A 239 1.28 2.91 -17.06
CA ALA A 239 0.20 2.78 -18.01
C ALA A 239 -0.89 3.83 -17.78
N LYS A 240 -1.26 4.11 -16.52
CA LYS A 240 -2.19 5.22 -16.21
C LYS A 240 -1.68 6.54 -16.77
N ILE A 241 -0.40 6.86 -16.58
CA ILE A 241 0.19 8.09 -17.11
C ILE A 241 0.17 8.09 -18.65
N PHE A 242 0.44 6.94 -19.30
CA PHE A 242 0.39 6.86 -20.75
C PHE A 242 -1.04 7.04 -21.30
N LEU A 243 -2.06 6.57 -20.57
CA LEU A 243 -3.46 6.80 -20.94
C LEU A 243 -3.84 8.28 -20.81
N GLU A 244 -3.40 8.97 -19.75
CA GLU A 244 -3.59 10.43 -19.60
C GLU A 244 -2.85 11.22 -20.72
N GLU A 245 -1.75 10.68 -21.23
CA GLU A 245 -1.02 11.24 -22.36
C GLU A 245 -1.57 10.79 -23.73
N GLU A 246 -2.74 10.13 -23.78
CA GLU A 246 -3.38 9.58 -25.00
C GLU A 246 -2.53 8.52 -25.75
N LYS A 247 -1.62 7.85 -25.04
CA LYS A 247 -0.70 6.82 -25.58
C LYS A 247 -1.19 5.41 -25.28
N LYS A 248 -2.44 5.10 -25.68
CA LYS A 248 -3.12 3.82 -25.36
C LYS A 248 -2.32 2.59 -25.76
N ASP A 249 -1.75 2.56 -26.96
CA ASP A 249 -0.97 1.42 -27.46
C ASP A 249 0.29 1.17 -26.62
N ARG A 250 0.94 2.25 -26.16
CA ARG A 250 2.11 2.16 -25.30
C ARG A 250 1.75 1.62 -23.91
N ALA A 251 0.61 2.04 -23.37
CA ALA A 251 0.09 1.53 -22.11
C ALA A 251 -0.23 0.03 -22.21
N LEU A 252 -0.96 -0.38 -23.26
CA LEU A 252 -1.30 -1.78 -23.52
C LEU A 252 -0.05 -2.64 -23.67
N LYS A 253 0.91 -2.21 -24.49
CA LYS A 253 2.15 -2.93 -24.69
C LYS A 253 2.92 -3.10 -23.39
N LEU A 254 3.11 -2.02 -22.61
CA LEU A 254 3.87 -2.07 -21.34
C LEU A 254 3.27 -3.06 -20.35
N VAL A 255 1.95 -3.00 -20.13
CA VAL A 255 1.29 -3.88 -19.14
C VAL A 255 1.31 -5.33 -19.63
N SER A 256 1.05 -5.57 -20.92
CA SER A 256 1.09 -6.93 -21.50
C SER A 256 2.48 -7.54 -21.44
N ASP A 257 3.51 -6.78 -21.86
CA ASP A 257 4.91 -7.25 -21.83
C ASP A 257 5.33 -7.57 -20.37
N THR A 258 4.97 -6.69 -19.43
CA THR A 258 5.30 -6.90 -18.01
C THR A 258 4.57 -8.12 -17.46
N TYR A 259 3.25 -8.27 -17.68
CA TYR A 259 2.48 -9.43 -17.24
C TYR A 259 3.05 -10.74 -17.81
N ASN A 260 3.37 -10.76 -19.10
CA ASN A 260 3.92 -11.95 -19.77
C ASN A 260 5.33 -12.31 -19.25
N SER A 261 6.11 -11.33 -18.79
CA SER A 261 7.45 -11.56 -18.21
C SER A 261 7.42 -12.08 -16.77
N LEU A 262 6.27 -12.15 -16.10
CA LEU A 262 6.15 -12.71 -14.77
C LEU A 262 6.29 -14.25 -14.85
N ASP A 263 7.30 -14.80 -14.19
CA ASP A 263 7.54 -16.26 -14.13
C ASP A 263 6.36 -17.01 -13.50
N ILE A 264 5.89 -16.50 -12.36
CA ILE A 264 4.71 -17.00 -11.65
C ILE A 264 3.74 -15.84 -11.55
N LYS A 265 2.52 -16.05 -12.02
CA LYS A 265 1.43 -15.08 -11.95
C LYS A 265 0.50 -15.49 -10.83
N ASP A 266 0.29 -14.60 -9.85
CA ASP A 266 -0.75 -14.85 -8.87
C ASP A 266 -2.13 -14.43 -9.39
N ILE A 267 -3.17 -14.82 -8.67
CA ILE A 267 -4.54 -14.59 -9.08
C ILE A 267 -4.90 -13.10 -9.10
N TYR A 268 -4.32 -12.29 -8.19
CA TYR A 268 -4.56 -10.85 -8.15
C TYR A 268 -3.84 -10.12 -9.29
N GLU A 269 -2.63 -10.57 -9.68
CA GLU A 269 -1.93 -10.05 -10.86
C GLU A 269 -2.72 -10.36 -12.13
N THR A 270 -3.32 -11.57 -12.21
CA THR A 270 -4.18 -12.00 -13.32
C THR A 270 -5.47 -11.18 -13.39
N PHE A 271 -6.09 -10.92 -12.24
CA PHE A 271 -7.28 -10.08 -12.14
C PHE A 271 -6.98 -8.62 -12.55
N ASP A 272 -5.92 -8.02 -12.01
CA ASP A 272 -5.51 -6.68 -12.38
C ASP A 272 -5.25 -6.55 -13.90
N TYR A 273 -4.71 -7.61 -14.52
CA TYR A 273 -4.49 -7.63 -15.97
C TYR A 273 -5.80 -7.75 -16.75
N ALA A 274 -6.73 -8.60 -16.32
CA ALA A 274 -8.06 -8.71 -16.92
C ALA A 274 -8.82 -7.39 -16.85
N GLU A 275 -8.82 -6.73 -15.68
CA GLU A 275 -9.40 -5.40 -15.46
C GLU A 275 -8.77 -4.34 -16.38
N PHE A 276 -7.44 -4.35 -16.50
CA PHE A 276 -6.75 -3.43 -17.41
C PHE A 276 -7.17 -3.62 -18.87
N LEU A 277 -7.28 -4.87 -19.32
CA LEU A 277 -7.74 -5.21 -20.67
C LEU A 277 -9.19 -4.76 -20.90
N LYS A 278 -10.12 -5.07 -19.98
CA LYS A 278 -11.53 -4.66 -20.04
C LYS A 278 -11.65 -3.14 -20.14
N ASN A 279 -10.96 -2.41 -19.25
CA ASN A 279 -11.02 -0.95 -19.20
C ASN A 279 -10.39 -0.27 -20.43
N ASN A 280 -9.63 -1.02 -21.23
CA ASN A 280 -9.08 -0.57 -22.50
C ASN A 280 -9.75 -1.21 -23.72
N GLU A 281 -10.98 -1.73 -23.56
CA GLU A 281 -11.85 -2.28 -24.63
C GLU A 281 -11.29 -3.56 -25.30
N LYS A 282 -10.36 -4.25 -24.63
CA LYS A 282 -9.85 -5.56 -25.05
C LYS A 282 -10.71 -6.68 -24.44
N PHE A 283 -12.02 -6.60 -24.69
CA PHE A 283 -13.02 -7.45 -24.04
C PHE A 283 -12.80 -8.94 -24.29
N LYS A 284 -12.50 -9.35 -25.53
CA LYS A 284 -12.24 -10.78 -25.84
C LYS A 284 -11.05 -11.31 -25.06
N ASP A 285 -9.99 -10.51 -24.92
CA ASP A 285 -8.81 -10.91 -24.18
C ASP A 285 -9.11 -10.95 -22.66
N SER A 286 -9.83 -9.95 -22.13
CA SER A 286 -10.20 -9.91 -20.70
C SER A 286 -11.03 -11.12 -20.28
N ILE A 287 -11.95 -11.58 -21.10
CA ILE A 287 -12.75 -12.80 -20.86
C ILE A 287 -11.88 -14.03 -20.59
N ILE A 288 -10.78 -14.17 -21.31
CA ILE A 288 -9.84 -15.30 -21.13
C ILE A 288 -9.25 -15.29 -19.72
N PHE A 289 -8.83 -14.11 -19.23
CA PHE A 289 -8.20 -13.99 -17.92
C PHE A 289 -9.20 -14.07 -16.77
N TYR A 290 -10.39 -13.48 -16.91
CA TYR A 290 -11.47 -13.67 -15.94
C TYR A 290 -11.89 -15.14 -15.83
N SER A 291 -11.99 -15.85 -16.96
CA SER A 291 -12.32 -17.29 -16.94
C SER A 291 -11.31 -18.10 -16.15
N LYS A 292 -10.01 -17.83 -16.32
CA LYS A 292 -8.96 -18.49 -15.50
C LYS A 292 -9.16 -18.26 -14.01
N ILE A 293 -9.56 -17.03 -13.61
CA ILE A 293 -9.79 -16.71 -12.20
C ILE A 293 -11.01 -17.47 -11.68
N ILE A 294 -12.12 -17.46 -12.42
CA ILE A 294 -13.37 -18.13 -12.04
C ILE A 294 -13.18 -19.64 -11.91
N ASP A 295 -12.34 -20.24 -12.76
CA ASP A 295 -12.01 -21.66 -12.70
C ASP A 295 -11.06 -22.03 -11.53
N GLU A 296 -10.34 -21.07 -10.95
CA GLU A 296 -9.33 -21.28 -9.91
C GLU A 296 -9.86 -21.00 -8.49
N VAL A 297 -10.88 -20.15 -8.34
CA VAL A 297 -11.39 -19.73 -7.03
C VAL A 297 -12.74 -20.34 -6.70
N GLU A 298 -12.97 -20.59 -5.40
CA GLU A 298 -14.28 -20.97 -4.89
C GLU A 298 -15.26 -19.79 -4.90
N ILE A 299 -16.55 -20.08 -4.89
CA ILE A 299 -17.62 -19.08 -5.01
C ILE A 299 -17.66 -18.08 -3.85
N ASP A 300 -17.18 -18.47 -2.67
CA ASP A 300 -17.08 -17.63 -1.48
C ASP A 300 -15.85 -16.72 -1.48
N ASN A 301 -14.95 -16.89 -2.42
CA ASN A 301 -13.82 -15.98 -2.60
C ASN A 301 -14.30 -14.65 -3.19
N PRO A 302 -13.96 -13.50 -2.59
CA PRO A 302 -14.37 -12.19 -3.12
C PRO A 302 -14.03 -11.95 -4.60
N LEU A 303 -12.91 -12.52 -5.09
CA LEU A 303 -12.53 -12.41 -6.50
C LEU A 303 -13.49 -13.13 -7.45
N TYR A 304 -14.26 -14.15 -6.98
CA TYR A 304 -15.23 -14.81 -7.84
C TYR A 304 -16.31 -13.85 -8.31
N ALA A 305 -16.90 -13.09 -7.38
CA ALA A 305 -17.92 -12.11 -7.71
C ALA A 305 -17.37 -10.99 -8.61
N GLU A 306 -16.17 -10.47 -8.31
CA GLU A 306 -15.52 -9.43 -9.10
C GLU A 306 -15.15 -9.93 -10.51
N ALA A 307 -14.67 -11.16 -10.65
CA ALA A 307 -14.28 -11.74 -11.93
C ALA A 307 -15.50 -12.10 -12.82
N THR A 308 -16.58 -12.63 -12.21
CA THR A 308 -17.83 -12.91 -12.93
C THR A 308 -18.50 -11.63 -13.40
N ASP A 309 -18.52 -10.57 -12.60
CA ASP A 309 -18.96 -9.24 -13.01
C ASP A 309 -18.14 -8.70 -14.18
N GLY A 310 -16.82 -8.67 -14.05
CA GLY A 310 -15.91 -8.18 -15.10
C GLY A 310 -16.05 -8.97 -16.41
N ARG A 311 -16.24 -10.31 -16.34
CA ARG A 311 -16.47 -11.15 -17.52
C ARG A 311 -17.84 -10.91 -18.10
N GLY A 312 -18.88 -10.77 -17.28
CA GLY A 312 -20.24 -10.47 -17.71
C GLY A 312 -20.32 -9.16 -18.49
N ILE A 313 -19.71 -8.09 -17.98
CA ILE A 313 -19.61 -6.81 -18.71
C ILE A 313 -18.85 -7.00 -20.03
N SER A 314 -17.77 -7.77 -20.04
CA SER A 314 -16.99 -8.00 -21.26
C SER A 314 -17.78 -8.79 -22.30
N TYR A 315 -18.62 -9.76 -21.89
CA TYR A 315 -19.53 -10.47 -22.79
C TYR A 315 -20.62 -9.54 -23.36
N GLU A 316 -21.20 -8.67 -22.54
CA GLU A 316 -22.19 -7.70 -23.01
C GLU A 316 -21.58 -6.78 -24.08
N ARG A 317 -20.38 -6.26 -23.84
CA ARG A 317 -19.68 -5.36 -24.78
C ARG A 317 -19.33 -6.00 -26.13
N ILE A 318 -19.28 -7.32 -26.21
CA ILE A 318 -19.09 -8.05 -27.49
C ILE A 318 -20.40 -8.64 -28.05
N GLY A 319 -21.55 -8.33 -27.45
CA GLY A 319 -22.88 -8.75 -27.92
C GLY A 319 -23.31 -10.15 -27.47
N GLU A 320 -22.62 -10.78 -26.53
CA GLU A 320 -22.91 -12.14 -26.03
C GLU A 320 -23.80 -12.06 -24.77
N TRP A 321 -25.03 -11.52 -24.93
CA TRP A 321 -25.89 -11.18 -23.80
C TRP A 321 -26.25 -12.38 -22.91
N ASP A 322 -26.57 -13.54 -23.47
CA ASP A 322 -26.93 -14.71 -22.64
C ASP A 322 -25.84 -15.12 -21.68
N LYS A 323 -24.58 -14.97 -22.10
CA LYS A 323 -23.41 -15.22 -21.23
C LYS A 323 -23.22 -14.09 -20.23
N ALA A 324 -23.45 -12.85 -20.65
CA ALA A 324 -23.35 -11.68 -19.78
C ALA A 324 -24.37 -11.76 -18.63
N GLU A 325 -25.63 -12.02 -18.93
CA GLU A 325 -26.70 -12.15 -17.93
C GLU A 325 -26.38 -13.26 -16.93
N LYS A 326 -25.91 -14.42 -17.41
CA LYS A 326 -25.53 -15.54 -16.56
C LYS A 326 -24.42 -15.15 -15.57
N ASP A 327 -23.38 -14.49 -16.05
CA ASP A 327 -22.26 -14.08 -15.22
C ASP A 327 -22.64 -12.99 -14.22
N LEU A 328 -23.41 -11.98 -14.62
CA LEU A 328 -23.90 -10.92 -13.72
C LEU A 328 -24.82 -11.49 -12.62
N LEU A 329 -25.65 -12.48 -12.93
CA LEU A 329 -26.47 -13.17 -11.94
C LEU A 329 -25.62 -14.01 -10.98
N ALA A 330 -24.61 -14.73 -11.48
CA ALA A 330 -23.68 -15.48 -10.65
C ALA A 330 -22.86 -14.57 -9.71
N SER A 331 -22.47 -13.39 -10.19
CA SER A 331 -21.83 -12.37 -9.34
C SER A 331 -22.73 -11.93 -8.19
N LEU A 332 -24.03 -11.66 -8.48
CA LEU A 332 -25.01 -11.27 -7.44
C LEU A 332 -25.40 -12.42 -6.52
N GLU A 333 -25.27 -13.68 -6.94
CA GLU A 333 -25.46 -14.84 -6.07
C GLU A 333 -24.31 -14.93 -5.06
N ALA A 334 -23.07 -14.72 -5.50
CA ALA A 334 -21.88 -14.74 -4.64
C ALA A 334 -21.79 -13.50 -3.71
N ASN A 335 -22.24 -12.34 -4.20
CA ASN A 335 -22.25 -11.08 -3.43
C ASN A 335 -23.52 -10.26 -3.76
N PRO A 336 -24.61 -10.40 -2.98
CA PRO A 336 -25.92 -9.79 -3.27
C PRO A 336 -26.00 -8.26 -3.13
N ASP A 337 -25.03 -7.63 -2.48
CA ASP A 337 -25.06 -6.20 -2.13
C ASP A 337 -24.24 -5.32 -3.07
N GLN A 338 -23.95 -5.81 -4.28
CA GLN A 338 -23.21 -5.07 -5.30
C GLN A 338 -24.14 -4.10 -6.05
N ALA A 339 -24.35 -2.89 -5.52
CA ALA A 339 -25.22 -1.88 -6.11
C ALA A 339 -24.89 -1.59 -7.58
N TYR A 340 -23.59 -1.58 -7.94
CA TYR A 340 -23.16 -1.37 -9.32
C TYR A 340 -23.65 -2.49 -10.27
N VAL A 341 -23.48 -3.76 -9.90
CA VAL A 341 -23.90 -4.91 -10.71
C VAL A 341 -25.44 -4.98 -10.82
N ILE A 342 -26.14 -4.71 -9.70
CA ILE A 342 -27.60 -4.59 -9.69
C ILE A 342 -28.07 -3.55 -10.69
N ASN A 343 -27.50 -2.35 -10.64
CA ASN A 343 -27.83 -1.27 -11.56
C ASN A 343 -27.53 -1.67 -13.02
N TYR A 344 -26.35 -2.21 -13.27
CA TYR A 344 -25.93 -2.60 -14.61
C TYR A 344 -26.89 -3.63 -15.23
N LEU A 345 -27.22 -4.70 -14.52
CA LEU A 345 -28.12 -5.74 -14.98
C LEU A 345 -29.55 -5.21 -15.18
N ALA A 346 -30.05 -4.41 -14.22
CA ALA A 346 -31.39 -3.85 -14.30
C ALA A 346 -31.54 -2.89 -15.48
N TYR A 347 -30.60 -2.00 -15.73
CA TYR A 347 -30.60 -1.11 -16.89
C TYR A 347 -30.50 -1.89 -18.20
N SER A 348 -29.64 -2.91 -18.27
CA SER A 348 -29.54 -3.75 -19.48
C SER A 348 -30.84 -4.48 -19.80
N TRP A 349 -31.58 -4.96 -18.79
CA TRP A 349 -32.91 -5.56 -19.01
C TRP A 349 -33.93 -4.54 -19.46
N ILE A 350 -33.96 -3.32 -18.94
CA ILE A 350 -34.87 -2.25 -19.33
C ILE A 350 -34.60 -1.83 -20.78
N GLU A 351 -33.35 -1.65 -21.16
CA GLU A 351 -32.97 -1.30 -22.54
C GLU A 351 -33.41 -2.35 -23.56
N GLN A 352 -33.37 -3.62 -23.15
CA GLN A 352 -33.86 -4.73 -24.01
C GLN A 352 -35.37 -4.95 -23.92
N GLY A 353 -36.10 -4.21 -23.08
CA GLY A 353 -37.53 -4.37 -22.89
C GLY A 353 -37.94 -5.65 -22.17
N VAL A 354 -37.02 -6.29 -21.42
CA VAL A 354 -37.28 -7.54 -20.71
C VAL A 354 -37.21 -7.32 -19.17
N LYS A 355 -37.93 -8.18 -18.42
CA LYS A 355 -37.91 -8.22 -16.94
C LYS A 355 -38.08 -6.86 -16.24
N ILE A 356 -38.85 -5.93 -16.80
CA ILE A 356 -39.00 -4.53 -16.37
C ILE A 356 -39.40 -4.41 -14.88
N GLU A 357 -40.42 -5.17 -14.43
CA GLU A 357 -40.86 -5.13 -13.02
C GLU A 357 -39.77 -5.62 -12.05
N LYS A 358 -39.01 -6.64 -12.47
CA LYS A 358 -37.88 -7.13 -11.68
C LYS A 358 -36.76 -6.10 -11.60
N SER A 359 -36.47 -5.44 -12.71
CA SER A 359 -35.50 -4.37 -12.81
C SER A 359 -35.81 -3.20 -11.87
N LEU A 360 -37.07 -2.74 -11.88
CA LEU A 360 -37.52 -1.65 -11.01
C LEU A 360 -37.34 -2.00 -9.53
N LYS A 361 -37.72 -3.23 -9.10
CA LYS A 361 -37.52 -3.70 -7.71
C LYS A 361 -36.04 -3.76 -7.33
N MET A 362 -35.17 -4.17 -8.26
CA MET A 362 -33.72 -4.23 -8.03
C MET A 362 -33.13 -2.83 -7.88
N LEU A 363 -33.52 -1.87 -8.71
CA LEU A 363 -33.08 -0.47 -8.62
C LEU A 363 -33.54 0.20 -7.32
N GLU A 364 -34.78 -0.07 -6.87
CA GLU A 364 -35.29 0.40 -5.58
C GLU A 364 -34.49 -0.16 -4.39
N LYS A 365 -34.03 -1.42 -4.48
CA LYS A 365 -33.16 -2.02 -3.46
C LYS A 365 -31.76 -1.40 -3.46
N ALA A 366 -31.19 -1.14 -4.63
CA ALA A 366 -29.84 -0.58 -4.75
C ALA A 366 -29.72 0.88 -4.26
N ASN A 367 -30.85 1.62 -4.22
CA ASN A 367 -30.91 3.02 -3.77
C ASN A 367 -31.14 3.16 -2.25
N LYS A 368 -31.31 2.10 -1.51
CA LYS A 368 -31.42 2.07 -0.04
C LYS A 368 -30.10 1.78 0.64
#